data_affb2f81c47f581fb1bdd5a2b9d2c7fa
#
_entry.id   affb2f81c47f581fb1bdd5a2b9d2c7fa
#
_cell.length_a   1.000
_cell.length_b   1.000
_cell.length_c   1.000
_cell.angle_alpha   90.00
_cell.angle_beta   90.00
_cell.angle_gamma   90.00
#
_symmetry.space_group_name_H-M   'P 1'
#
loop_
_entity.id
_entity.type
_entity.pdbx_description
1 polymer ?
#
loop_
_entity_poly.entity_id
_entity_poly.type
_entity_poly.pdbx_seq_one_letter_code
_entity_poly.pdbx_strand_id
1 'polypeptide(L)'
;MFQQLRDEFCKNLEKVSIDLEKKCWDFYINSTPENMKKYEIAQENYSKLFKDRKTYEKFKKIDKNQLSKHEAKQLKNLLKEFDEELNTGEEL
;
A
#
# COMPACT_ATOMS: atom_id res chain seq x y z
N MET A 1 7.16 18.51 -2.45
CA MET A 1 5.88 17.96 -1.98
C MET A 1 5.67 16.51 -2.30
N PHE A 2 5.78 16.11 -3.55
CA PHE A 2 5.63 14.70 -3.94
C PHE A 2 6.68 13.80 -3.27
N GLN A 3 7.94 14.21 -3.25
CA GLN A 3 8.99 13.41 -2.66
C GLN A 3 8.77 13.12 -1.17
N GLN A 4 8.30 14.12 -0.41
CA GLN A 4 8.00 13.94 1.00
C GLN A 4 6.86 12.97 1.22
N LEU A 5 5.76 13.13 0.46
CA LEU A 5 4.62 12.22 0.54
C LEU A 5 5.01 10.80 0.15
N ARG A 6 5.77 10.67 -0.93
CA ARG A 6 6.26 9.38 -1.39
C ARG A 6 7.13 8.71 -0.34
N ASP A 7 8.07 9.46 0.23
CA ASP A 7 9.01 8.92 1.22
C ASP A 7 8.28 8.45 2.49
N GLU A 8 7.33 9.24 2.98
CA GLU A 8 6.51 8.86 4.13
C GLU A 8 5.68 7.61 3.84
N PHE A 9 5.03 7.59 2.69
CA PHE A 9 4.21 6.45 2.28
C PHE A 9 5.06 5.20 2.08
N CYS A 10 6.22 5.33 1.42
CA CYS A 10 7.12 4.21 1.19
C CYS A 10 7.71 3.66 2.49
N LYS A 11 7.98 4.53 3.47
CA LYS A 11 8.43 4.08 4.79
C LYS A 11 7.40 3.17 5.46
N ASN A 12 6.15 3.61 5.46
CA ASN A 12 5.06 2.83 6.05
C ASN A 12 4.81 1.55 5.24
N LEU A 13 4.84 1.65 3.92
CA LEU A 13 4.67 0.51 3.02
C LEU A 13 5.78 -0.52 3.23
N GLU A 14 7.02 -0.08 3.37
CA GLU A 14 8.15 -0.96 3.63
C GLU A 14 7.98 -1.74 4.92
N LYS A 15 7.58 -1.07 6.00
CA LYS A 15 7.34 -1.72 7.29
C LYS A 15 6.28 -2.82 7.20
N VAL A 16 5.13 -2.52 6.61
CA VAL A 16 4.06 -3.51 6.49
C VAL A 16 4.39 -4.60 5.48
N SER A 17 5.18 -4.27 4.45
CA SER A 17 5.63 -5.22 3.45
C SER A 17 6.57 -6.25 4.06
N ILE A 18 7.53 -5.82 4.86
CA ILE A 18 8.46 -6.69 5.58
C ILE A 18 7.70 -7.59 6.55
N ASP A 19 6.77 -7.01 7.30
CA ASP A 19 5.94 -7.77 8.24
C ASP A 19 5.11 -8.82 7.51
N LEU A 20 4.51 -8.44 6.37
CA LEU A 20 3.72 -9.35 5.55
C LEU A 20 4.56 -10.51 5.04
N GLU A 21 5.77 -10.23 4.56
CA GLU A 21 6.68 -11.27 4.10
C GLU A 21 7.04 -12.26 5.21
N LYS A 22 7.35 -11.75 6.40
CA LYS A 22 7.65 -12.60 7.56
C LYS A 22 6.48 -13.49 7.93
N LYS A 23 5.28 -12.94 7.98
CA LYS A 23 4.06 -13.69 8.31
C LYS A 23 3.74 -14.71 7.22
N CYS A 24 3.99 -14.37 5.96
CA CYS A 24 3.82 -15.27 4.83
C CYS A 24 4.76 -16.48 4.96
N TRP A 25 6.04 -16.24 5.25
CA TRP A 25 7.03 -17.29 5.46
C TRP A 25 6.70 -18.19 6.63
N ASP A 26 6.31 -17.59 7.77
CA ASP A 26 5.91 -18.35 8.96
C ASP A 26 4.75 -19.26 8.67
N PHE A 27 3.75 -18.78 7.94
CA PHE A 27 2.61 -19.58 7.54
C PHE A 27 2.99 -20.68 6.56
N TYR A 28 3.89 -20.38 5.62
CA TYR A 28 4.36 -21.33 4.62
C TYR A 28 5.13 -22.49 5.27
N ILE A 29 5.98 -22.19 6.24
CA ILE A 29 6.78 -23.20 6.95
C ILE A 29 5.91 -23.97 7.94
N ASN A 30 5.00 -23.30 8.61
CA ASN A 30 4.18 -23.89 9.67
C ASN A 30 2.75 -23.40 9.54
N SER A 31 1.93 -24.18 8.82
CA SER A 31 0.55 -23.83 8.48
C SER A 31 -0.41 -24.07 9.65
N THR A 32 -0.20 -23.34 10.74
CA THR A 32 -1.09 -23.38 11.89
C THR A 32 -2.20 -22.33 11.77
N PRO A 33 -3.35 -22.50 12.44
CA PRO A 33 -4.39 -21.47 12.46
C PRO A 33 -3.91 -20.15 13.03
N GLU A 34 -2.99 -20.17 13.99
CA GLU A 34 -2.39 -18.95 14.55
C GLU A 34 -1.60 -18.18 13.51
N ASN A 35 -0.76 -18.88 12.75
CA ASN A 35 0.06 -18.25 11.71
C ASN A 35 -0.81 -17.76 10.56
N MET A 36 -1.87 -18.45 10.22
CA MET A 36 -2.85 -18.02 9.23
C MET A 36 -3.49 -16.70 9.64
N LYS A 37 -3.91 -16.60 10.89
CA LYS A 37 -4.52 -15.39 11.43
C LYS A 37 -3.56 -14.21 11.42
N LYS A 38 -2.31 -14.42 11.79
CA LYS A 38 -1.26 -13.39 11.75
C LYS A 38 -1.01 -12.90 10.33
N TYR A 39 -0.99 -13.82 9.38
CA TYR A 39 -0.83 -13.49 7.97
C TYR A 39 -2.01 -12.64 7.45
N GLU A 40 -3.23 -13.04 7.78
CA GLU A 40 -4.43 -12.28 7.40
C GLU A 40 -4.40 -10.86 7.96
N ILE A 41 -3.98 -10.69 9.21
CA ILE A 41 -3.84 -9.37 9.84
C ILE A 41 -2.79 -8.53 9.11
N ALA A 42 -1.66 -9.15 8.74
CA ALA A 42 -0.61 -8.46 8.00
C ALA A 42 -1.07 -8.03 6.61
N GLN A 43 -1.84 -8.87 5.91
CA GLN A 43 -2.45 -8.52 4.63
C GLN A 43 -3.42 -7.34 4.77
N GLU A 44 -4.21 -7.35 5.82
CA GLU A 44 -5.16 -6.29 6.11
C GLU A 44 -4.44 -4.96 6.37
N ASN A 45 -3.36 -4.97 7.15
CA ASN A 45 -2.54 -3.80 7.40
C ASN A 45 -1.93 -3.23 6.11
N TYR A 46 -1.49 -4.10 5.22
CA TYR A 46 -0.98 -3.70 3.91
C TYR A 46 -2.07 -3.02 3.09
N SER A 47 -3.24 -3.63 3.00
CA SER A 47 -4.38 -3.09 2.26
C SER A 47 -4.86 -1.75 2.81
N LYS A 48 -4.83 -1.57 4.13
CA LYS A 48 -5.26 -0.33 4.78
C LYS A 48 -4.49 0.89 4.30
N LEU A 49 -3.21 0.73 3.97
CA LEU A 49 -2.41 1.84 3.45
C LEU A 49 -2.99 2.37 2.14
N PHE A 50 -3.48 1.49 1.28
CA PHE A 50 -4.06 1.87 0.00
C PHE A 50 -5.55 2.20 0.08
N LYS A 51 -6.17 2.03 1.26
CA LYS A 51 -7.55 2.42 1.50
C LYS A 51 -7.68 3.77 2.19
N ASP A 52 -6.56 4.42 2.51
CA ASP A 52 -6.55 5.73 3.13
C ASP A 52 -6.87 6.81 2.10
N ARG A 53 -8.12 7.27 2.10
CA ARG A 53 -8.58 8.30 1.16
C ARG A 53 -7.86 9.63 1.32
N LYS A 54 -7.45 9.96 2.53
CA LYS A 54 -6.71 11.21 2.77
C LYS A 54 -5.38 11.21 2.03
N THR A 55 -4.64 10.11 2.11
CA THR A 55 -3.39 9.95 1.39
C THR A 55 -3.63 9.92 -0.12
N TYR A 56 -4.67 9.22 -0.56
CA TYR A 56 -5.08 9.18 -1.96
C TYR A 56 -5.33 10.58 -2.52
N GLU A 57 -6.10 11.38 -1.79
CA GLU A 57 -6.39 12.75 -2.20
C GLU A 57 -5.14 13.63 -2.26
N LYS A 58 -4.22 13.45 -1.31
CA LYS A 58 -2.95 14.17 -1.32
C LYS A 58 -2.13 13.86 -2.58
N PHE A 59 -2.05 12.60 -2.98
CA PHE A 59 -1.37 12.21 -4.20
C PHE A 59 -2.11 12.71 -5.45
N LYS A 60 -3.43 12.73 -5.40
CA LYS A 60 -4.25 13.19 -6.52
C LYS A 60 -4.09 14.68 -6.79
N LYS A 61 -3.85 15.49 -5.75
CA LYS A 61 -3.65 16.94 -5.85
C LYS A 61 -2.30 17.34 -6.41
N ILE A 62 -1.36 16.41 -6.54
CA ILE A 62 -0.04 16.70 -7.05
C ILE A 62 -0.12 16.97 -8.56
N ASP A 63 0.48 18.11 -8.97
CA ASP A 63 0.53 18.49 -10.37
C ASP A 63 1.55 17.66 -11.12
N LYS A 64 1.07 16.83 -12.04
CA LYS A 64 1.90 15.93 -12.85
C LYS A 64 2.88 16.69 -13.74
N ASN A 65 2.56 17.92 -14.08
CA ASN A 65 3.43 18.75 -14.94
C ASN A 65 4.71 19.17 -14.24
N GLN A 66 4.72 19.18 -12.92
CA GLN A 66 5.89 19.52 -12.12
C GLN A 66 6.80 18.32 -11.83
N LEU A 67 6.37 17.12 -12.23
CA LEU A 67 7.10 15.90 -11.98
C LEU A 67 7.92 15.46 -13.19
N SER A 68 9.05 14.80 -12.93
CA SER A 68 9.79 14.12 -13.99
C SER A 68 8.96 12.95 -14.55
N LYS A 69 9.34 12.44 -15.73
CA LYS A 69 8.65 11.29 -16.32
C LYS A 69 8.61 10.10 -15.37
N HIS A 70 9.71 9.87 -14.68
CA HIS A 70 9.84 8.76 -13.73
C HIS A 70 8.91 8.93 -12.54
N GLU A 71 8.87 10.13 -11.96
CA GLU A 71 8.01 10.45 -10.84
C GLU A 71 6.52 10.41 -11.22
N ALA A 72 6.18 10.92 -12.40
CA ALA A 72 4.82 10.87 -12.91
C ALA A 72 4.34 9.43 -13.10
N LYS A 73 5.21 8.56 -13.58
CA LYS A 73 4.91 7.13 -13.72
C LYS A 73 4.70 6.46 -12.37
N GLN A 74 5.53 6.78 -11.38
CA GLN A 74 5.38 6.27 -10.02
C GLN A 74 4.06 6.72 -9.40
N LEU A 75 3.71 7.99 -9.58
CA LEU A 75 2.45 8.53 -9.09
C LEU A 75 1.25 7.82 -9.73
N LYS A 76 1.30 7.60 -11.04
CA LYS A 76 0.25 6.90 -11.76
C LYS A 76 0.06 5.47 -11.23
N ASN A 77 1.15 4.75 -10.97
CA ASN A 77 1.09 3.40 -10.43
C ASN A 77 0.51 3.38 -9.01
N LEU A 78 0.91 4.34 -8.17
CA LEU A 78 0.37 4.47 -6.82
C LEU A 78 -1.13 4.74 -6.84
N LEU A 79 -1.57 5.66 -7.68
CA LEU A 79 -3.00 5.99 -7.81
C LEU A 79 -3.80 4.79 -8.30
N LYS A 80 -3.24 4.01 -9.21
CA LYS A 80 -3.87 2.78 -9.69
C LYS A 80 -4.07 1.77 -8.56
N GLU A 81 -3.06 1.58 -7.72
CA GLU A 81 -3.16 0.69 -6.56
C GLU A 81 -4.23 1.16 -5.57
N PHE A 82 -4.26 2.46 -5.29
CA PHE A 82 -5.31 3.05 -4.44
C PHE A 82 -6.70 2.83 -5.04
N ASP A 83 -6.86 3.05 -6.34
CA ASP A 83 -8.15 2.86 -7.01
C ASP A 83 -8.62 1.40 -6.91
N GLU A 84 -7.73 0.46 -7.14
CA GLU A 84 -8.07 -0.97 -7.05
C GLU A 84 -8.56 -1.35 -5.66
N GLU A 85 -7.85 -0.91 -4.62
CA GLU A 85 -8.20 -1.24 -3.23
C GLU A 85 -9.49 -0.53 -2.79
N LEU A 86 -9.66 0.73 -3.16
CA LEU A 86 -10.87 1.49 -2.82
C LEU A 86 -12.09 0.96 -3.54
N ASN A 87 -11.96 0.61 -4.82
CA ASN A 87 -13.08 0.07 -5.60
C ASN A 87 -13.49 -1.33 -5.14
N THR A 88 -12.52 -2.16 -4.77
CA THR A 88 -12.82 -3.51 -4.26
C THR A 88 -13.71 -3.45 -3.03
N GLY A 89 -13.52 -2.44 -2.19
CA GLY A 89 -14.36 -2.23 -1.01
C GLY A 89 -15.79 -1.82 -1.33
N GLU A 90 -16.01 -1.15 -2.46
CA GLU A 90 -17.32 -0.65 -2.85
C GLU A 90 -18.19 -1.70 -3.52
N GLU A 91 -17.62 -2.71 -4.11
CA GLU A 91 -18.36 -3.79 -4.79
C GLU A 91 -19.03 -4.76 -3.81
N LEU A 92 -18.66 -4.71 -2.57
CA LEU A 92 -19.27 -5.53 -1.54
C LEU A 92 -20.47 -4.82 -0.91
#